data_408eaad3f554d592dee7a4a41aeae1f1
#
_entry.id   408eaad3f554d592dee7a4a41aeae1f1
#
_cell.length_a   1.000
_cell.length_b   1.000
_cell.length_c   1.000
_cell.angle_alpha   90.00
_cell.angle_beta   90.00
_cell.angle_gamma   90.00
#
_symmetry.space_group_name_H-M   'P 1'
#
loop_
_entity.id
_entity.type
_entity.pdbx_description
1 polymer ?
#
loop_
_entity_poly.entity_id
_entity_poly.type
_entity_poly.pdbx_seq_one_letter_code
_entity_poly.pdbx_strand_id
1 'polypeptide(L)'
;MGIKLNLRKVNTAWVNVFEREKDRENDDGSITKGQYSATIILPSDHAQIDALYDTVYAVVEEALGAAAAEKWMKSNYGEGKHMDKCAIKDIAERDNPFEDFPEGFYFKAKAQKQPLIVTSKKGETQVEQDFNVDGEQIEGEQVYSGCLANVSVEIWFSQKYKVLGVNLLAIKYVGEGKAFGGSKVVASVDDLEDDEEDAAPRRERRRR
;
A
#
# COMPACT_ATOMS: atom_id res chain seq x y z
N MET A 1 -11.00 17.50 12.18
CA MET A 1 -11.97 16.67 11.44
C MET A 1 -11.25 16.11 10.21
N GLY A 2 -11.66 14.96 9.65
CA GLY A 2 -11.03 14.41 8.45
C GLY A 2 -11.94 14.58 7.25
N ILE A 3 -11.36 14.71 6.07
CA ILE A 3 -12.10 14.79 4.80
C ILE A 3 -11.88 13.49 4.02
N LYS A 4 -12.99 12.91 3.56
CA LYS A 4 -12.98 11.69 2.75
C LYS A 4 -12.64 12.03 1.30
N LEU A 5 -11.67 11.30 0.73
CA LEU A 5 -11.28 11.36 -0.67
C LEU A 5 -11.37 9.98 -1.31
N ASN A 6 -11.98 9.90 -2.49
CA ASN A 6 -12.03 8.68 -3.28
C ASN A 6 -11.08 8.81 -4.48
N LEU A 7 -10.04 8.00 -4.47
CA LEU A 7 -9.06 7.93 -5.54
C LEU A 7 -9.35 6.74 -6.44
N ARG A 8 -9.23 6.91 -7.74
CA ARG A 8 -9.58 5.89 -8.75
C ARG A 8 -8.36 5.49 -9.57
N LYS A 9 -8.23 4.19 -9.82
CA LYS A 9 -7.16 3.61 -10.65
C LYS A 9 -5.76 4.02 -10.18
N VAL A 10 -5.56 4.02 -8.86
CA VAL A 10 -4.25 4.26 -8.28
C VAL A 10 -3.44 2.97 -8.28
N ASN A 11 -2.12 3.11 -8.35
CA ASN A 11 -1.21 2.00 -8.15
C ASN A 11 -1.05 1.71 -6.65
N THR A 12 -0.94 0.44 -6.30
CA THR A 12 -0.80 0.02 -4.90
C THR A 12 0.51 -0.73 -4.68
N ALA A 13 1.10 -0.57 -3.50
CA ALA A 13 2.27 -1.32 -3.08
C ALA A 13 2.13 -1.70 -1.60
N TRP A 14 2.81 -2.77 -1.19
CA TRP A 14 2.80 -3.26 0.21
C TRP A 14 1.40 -3.28 0.82
N VAL A 15 0.51 -4.02 0.17
CA VAL A 15 -0.89 -4.14 0.57
C VAL A 15 -1.01 -5.19 1.67
N ASN A 16 -1.39 -4.75 2.87
CA ASN A 16 -1.63 -5.56 4.07
C ASN A 16 -3.06 -5.29 4.56
N VAL A 17 -4.06 -5.61 3.73
CA VAL A 17 -5.48 -5.34 4.04
C VAL A 17 -6.24 -6.58 4.50
N PHE A 18 -5.71 -7.77 4.22
CA PHE A 18 -6.28 -9.04 4.66
C PHE A 18 -5.80 -9.39 6.06
N GLU A 19 -4.52 -9.12 6.35
CA GLU A 19 -3.90 -9.34 7.65
C GLU A 19 -3.26 -8.04 8.13
N ARG A 20 -3.24 -7.86 9.46
CA ARG A 20 -2.51 -6.74 10.05
C ARG A 20 -1.01 -6.96 9.97
N GLU A 21 -0.26 -5.89 9.85
CA GLU A 21 1.18 -5.94 10.09
C GLU A 21 1.45 -6.54 11.49
N LYS A 22 2.59 -7.17 11.65
CA LYS A 22 3.01 -7.70 12.96
C LYS A 22 3.18 -6.57 13.97
N ASP A 23 2.85 -6.85 15.21
CA ASP A 23 3.15 -5.95 16.32
C ASP A 23 4.66 -5.75 16.40
N ARG A 24 5.08 -4.51 16.67
CA ARG A 24 6.49 -4.13 16.79
C ARG A 24 6.78 -3.75 18.23
N GLU A 25 7.77 -4.39 18.80
CA GLU A 25 8.36 -3.96 20.07
C GLU A 25 9.33 -2.79 19.81
N ASN A 26 9.16 -1.71 20.55
CA ASN A 26 10.01 -0.53 20.50
C ASN A 26 11.18 -0.68 21.47
N ASP A 27 12.21 0.14 21.32
CA ASP A 27 13.42 0.11 22.16
C ASP A 27 13.14 0.39 23.64
N ASP A 28 12.02 1.04 23.95
CA ASP A 28 11.54 1.31 25.33
C ASP A 28 10.70 0.17 25.93
N GLY A 29 10.56 -0.97 25.23
CA GLY A 29 9.73 -2.10 25.62
C GLY A 29 8.22 -1.92 25.38
N SER A 30 7.79 -0.80 24.83
CA SER A 30 6.39 -0.61 24.45
C SER A 30 6.05 -1.35 23.15
N ILE A 31 4.81 -1.82 23.01
CA ILE A 31 4.34 -2.54 21.83
C ILE A 31 3.50 -1.61 20.96
N THR A 32 3.97 -1.34 19.75
CA THR A 32 3.16 -0.70 18.70
C THR A 32 2.37 -1.77 17.97
N LYS A 33 1.05 -1.73 18.08
CA LYS A 33 0.18 -2.68 17.39
C LYS A 33 0.24 -2.50 15.87
N GLY A 34 0.37 -3.62 15.18
CA GLY A 34 0.27 -3.66 13.74
C GLY A 34 -1.08 -3.16 13.23
N GLN A 35 -1.09 -2.57 12.05
CA GLN A 35 -2.27 -2.00 11.41
C GLN A 35 -2.45 -2.61 10.03
N TYR A 36 -3.69 -2.58 9.54
CA TYR A 36 -3.93 -2.77 8.11
C TYR A 36 -3.38 -1.57 7.35
N SER A 37 -2.81 -1.80 6.18
CA SER A 37 -2.21 -0.72 5.41
C SER A 37 -2.16 -1.01 3.93
N ALA A 38 -2.10 0.04 3.13
CA ALA A 38 -1.73 -0.01 1.72
C ALA A 38 -0.95 1.25 1.37
N THR A 39 0.10 1.10 0.58
CA THR A 39 0.79 2.24 0.00
C THR A 39 0.12 2.57 -1.33
N ILE A 40 -0.28 3.81 -1.46
CA ILE A 40 -0.96 4.37 -2.63
C ILE A 40 0.05 5.22 -3.39
N ILE A 41 0.10 5.03 -4.70
CA ILE A 41 1.01 5.73 -5.61
C ILE A 41 0.19 6.45 -6.67
N LEU A 42 0.41 7.75 -6.78
CA LEU A 42 -0.17 8.61 -7.80
C LEU A 42 0.97 9.18 -8.65
N PRO A 43 1.18 8.67 -9.88
CA PRO A 43 2.12 9.27 -10.81
C PRO A 43 1.80 10.75 -11.08
N SER A 44 2.79 11.52 -11.53
CA SER A 44 2.64 12.96 -11.76
C SER A 44 1.55 13.34 -12.79
N ASP A 45 1.21 12.43 -13.70
CA ASP A 45 0.15 12.58 -14.71
C ASP A 45 -1.23 12.07 -14.23
N HIS A 46 -1.35 11.65 -12.96
CA HIS A 46 -2.61 11.11 -12.46
C HIS A 46 -3.69 12.18 -12.36
N ALA A 47 -4.87 11.91 -12.94
CA ALA A 47 -5.98 12.87 -13.06
C ALA A 47 -6.53 13.44 -11.73
N GLN A 48 -6.17 12.85 -10.59
CA GLN A 48 -6.68 13.25 -9.28
C GLN A 48 -5.62 13.89 -8.37
N ILE A 49 -4.47 14.31 -8.92
CA ILE A 49 -3.44 15.02 -8.15
C ILE A 49 -3.97 16.33 -7.58
N ASP A 50 -4.68 17.10 -8.40
CA ASP A 50 -5.28 18.37 -7.96
C ASP A 50 -6.31 18.14 -6.86
N ALA A 51 -7.18 17.12 -7.01
CA ALA A 51 -8.16 16.77 -5.98
C ALA A 51 -7.51 16.34 -4.66
N LEU A 52 -6.36 15.68 -4.73
CA LEU A 52 -5.57 15.35 -3.55
C LEU A 52 -5.03 16.60 -2.88
N TYR A 53 -4.44 17.52 -3.66
CA TYR A 53 -3.95 18.81 -3.17
C TYR A 53 -5.05 19.62 -2.49
N ASP A 54 -6.19 19.79 -3.16
CA ASP A 54 -7.33 20.56 -2.65
C ASP A 54 -7.86 19.98 -1.35
N THR A 55 -7.93 18.65 -1.26
CA THR A 55 -8.38 17.96 -0.04
C THR A 55 -7.39 18.18 1.10
N VAL A 56 -6.09 18.06 0.85
CA VAL A 56 -5.05 18.32 1.85
C VAL A 56 -5.11 19.76 2.32
N TYR A 57 -5.22 20.72 1.39
CA TYR A 57 -5.31 22.14 1.72
C TYR A 57 -6.54 22.41 2.59
N ALA A 58 -7.71 21.90 2.20
CA ALA A 58 -8.96 22.10 2.96
C ALA A 58 -8.88 21.57 4.40
N VAL A 59 -8.28 20.38 4.59
CA VAL A 59 -8.10 19.79 5.94
C VAL A 59 -7.16 20.63 6.80
N VAL A 60 -6.09 21.13 6.22
CA VAL A 60 -5.11 21.96 6.93
C VAL A 60 -5.67 23.35 7.20
N GLU A 61 -6.41 23.94 6.25
CA GLU A 61 -7.06 25.24 6.40
C GLU A 61 -8.13 25.22 7.49
N GLU A 62 -8.97 24.17 7.53
CA GLU A 62 -9.96 23.99 8.61
C GLU A 62 -9.29 23.97 9.99
N ALA A 63 -8.10 23.36 10.09
CA ALA A 63 -7.40 23.21 11.35
C ALA A 63 -6.60 24.45 11.78
N LEU A 64 -5.99 25.17 10.84
CA LEU A 64 -5.03 26.25 11.12
C LEU A 64 -5.47 27.65 10.68
N GLY A 65 -6.50 27.74 9.83
CA GLY A 65 -6.85 28.95 9.08
C GLY A 65 -5.96 29.18 7.85
N ALA A 66 -6.46 29.94 6.86
CA ALA A 66 -5.88 30.08 5.52
C ALA A 66 -4.38 30.45 5.50
N ALA A 67 -4.00 31.53 6.20
CA ALA A 67 -2.60 32.02 6.19
C ALA A 67 -1.60 31.01 6.79
N ALA A 68 -2.00 30.26 7.83
CA ALA A 68 -1.15 29.25 8.43
C ALA A 68 -1.15 27.96 7.59
N ALA A 69 -2.25 27.64 6.91
CA ALA A 69 -2.33 26.53 5.99
C ALA A 69 -1.39 26.70 4.79
N GLU A 70 -1.40 27.85 4.14
CA GLU A 70 -0.48 28.17 3.05
C GLU A 70 0.99 27.98 3.46
N LYS A 71 1.34 28.49 4.63
CA LYS A 71 2.71 28.34 5.18
C LYS A 71 3.05 26.87 5.43
N TRP A 72 2.10 26.11 6.02
CA TRP A 72 2.33 24.70 6.30
C TRP A 72 2.46 23.88 5.00
N MET A 73 1.58 24.11 4.02
CA MET A 73 1.61 23.46 2.69
C MET A 73 2.95 23.73 2.01
N LYS A 74 3.37 24.98 1.91
CA LYS A 74 4.65 25.34 1.31
C LYS A 74 5.84 24.63 1.96
N SER A 75 5.76 24.33 3.25
CA SER A 75 6.88 23.72 3.98
C SER A 75 6.85 22.19 3.99
N ASN A 76 5.69 21.57 3.84
CA ASN A 76 5.54 20.14 4.12
C ASN A 76 4.91 19.33 2.99
N TYR A 77 4.24 19.96 2.02
CA TYR A 77 3.55 19.28 0.93
C TYR A 77 4.04 19.78 -0.43
N GLY A 78 4.08 18.91 -1.42
CA GLY A 78 4.38 19.24 -2.81
C GLY A 78 5.70 18.67 -3.28
N GLU A 79 6.08 19.05 -4.48
CA GLU A 79 7.31 18.64 -5.14
C GLU A 79 8.54 18.98 -4.29
N GLY A 80 9.48 18.04 -4.24
CA GLY A 80 10.68 18.17 -3.41
C GLY A 80 10.41 18.04 -1.90
N LYS A 81 9.27 17.53 -1.47
CA LYS A 81 8.93 17.38 -0.05
C LYS A 81 8.83 15.93 0.40
N HIS A 82 9.61 15.60 1.42
CA HIS A 82 9.60 14.31 2.08
C HIS A 82 9.58 14.47 3.61
N MET A 83 8.68 15.31 4.10
CA MET A 83 8.65 15.71 5.49
C MET A 83 7.89 14.71 6.37
N ASP A 84 8.39 14.45 7.58
CA ASP A 84 7.75 13.54 8.54
C ASP A 84 6.38 14.00 9.01
N LYS A 85 6.10 15.31 8.90
CA LYS A 85 4.81 15.90 9.27
C LYS A 85 3.73 15.69 8.23
N CYS A 86 4.07 15.24 7.03
CA CYS A 86 3.12 14.95 5.96
C CYS A 86 3.19 13.47 5.59
N ALA A 87 2.05 12.78 5.69
CA ALA A 87 1.97 11.39 5.25
C ALA A 87 2.10 11.24 3.73
N ILE A 88 1.75 12.29 2.97
CA ILE A 88 1.85 12.33 1.51
C ILE A 88 3.20 12.93 1.13
N LYS A 89 3.98 12.16 0.38
CA LYS A 89 5.38 12.47 0.09
C LYS A 89 5.63 12.44 -1.40
N ASP A 90 6.60 13.24 -1.85
CA ASP A 90 7.09 13.20 -3.21
C ASP A 90 7.85 11.88 -3.48
N ILE A 91 7.60 11.25 -4.60
CA ILE A 91 8.27 10.02 -5.02
C ILE A 91 9.75 10.29 -5.33
N ALA A 92 10.05 11.41 -5.97
CA ALA A 92 11.42 11.76 -6.37
C ALA A 92 12.37 11.92 -5.16
N GLU A 93 11.85 12.26 -4.00
CA GLU A 93 12.62 12.44 -2.76
C GLU A 93 12.76 11.15 -1.93
N ARG A 94 12.37 10.03 -2.49
CA ARG A 94 12.48 8.73 -1.83
C ARG A 94 13.86 8.13 -2.03
N ASP A 95 14.49 7.60 -0.96
CA ASP A 95 15.81 6.94 -1.02
C ASP A 95 15.86 5.79 -2.04
N ASN A 96 14.75 5.06 -2.18
CA ASN A 96 14.57 4.01 -3.18
C ASN A 96 13.34 4.35 -4.01
N PRO A 97 13.46 5.12 -5.09
CA PRO A 97 12.34 5.51 -5.94
C PRO A 97 11.67 4.27 -6.55
N PHE A 98 10.40 4.40 -6.88
CA PHE A 98 9.70 3.36 -7.61
C PHE A 98 10.20 3.33 -9.05
N GLU A 99 10.74 2.20 -9.49
CA GLU A 99 11.38 2.05 -10.81
C GLU A 99 10.45 2.49 -11.96
N ASP A 100 9.16 2.17 -11.85
CA ASP A 100 8.14 2.50 -12.86
C ASP A 100 7.46 3.86 -12.67
N PHE A 101 7.68 4.53 -11.53
CA PHE A 101 7.04 5.81 -11.18
C PHE A 101 8.08 6.75 -10.58
N PRO A 102 8.85 7.45 -11.43
CA PRO A 102 9.93 8.32 -10.95
C PRO A 102 9.42 9.61 -10.31
N GLU A 103 8.21 10.02 -10.65
CA GLU A 103 7.62 11.31 -10.22
C GLU A 103 6.18 11.13 -9.76
N GLY A 104 5.73 12.02 -8.88
CA GLY A 104 4.38 12.04 -8.33
C GLY A 104 4.36 11.94 -6.81
N PHE A 105 3.26 11.45 -6.26
CA PHE A 105 3.08 11.33 -4.82
C PHE A 105 2.83 9.89 -4.38
N TYR A 106 3.28 9.58 -3.19
CA TYR A 106 2.93 8.34 -2.53
C TYR A 106 2.63 8.56 -1.05
N PHE A 107 1.82 7.68 -0.49
CA PHE A 107 1.53 7.67 0.93
C PHE A 107 1.09 6.29 1.41
N LYS A 108 1.39 5.99 2.66
CA LYS A 108 0.90 4.79 3.33
C LYS A 108 -0.40 5.13 4.08
N ALA A 109 -1.54 4.68 3.55
CA ALA A 109 -2.82 4.74 4.23
C ALA A 109 -2.93 3.58 5.23
N LYS A 110 -3.39 3.86 6.45
CA LYS A 110 -3.43 2.89 7.56
C LYS A 110 -4.83 2.78 8.14
N ALA A 111 -5.15 1.60 8.70
CA ALA A 111 -6.39 1.39 9.42
C ALA A 111 -6.18 0.48 10.64
N GLN A 112 -6.80 0.82 11.77
CA GLN A 112 -6.78 -0.03 12.97
C GLN A 112 -7.75 -1.21 12.85
N LYS A 113 -8.87 -1.00 12.16
CA LYS A 113 -9.84 -2.04 11.81
C LYS A 113 -9.66 -2.38 10.34
N GLN A 114 -10.03 -3.59 9.97
CA GLN A 114 -9.96 -4.00 8.57
C GLN A 114 -10.78 -3.03 7.70
N PRO A 115 -10.17 -2.48 6.64
CA PRO A 115 -10.90 -1.62 5.71
C PRO A 115 -11.92 -2.44 4.92
N LEU A 116 -12.92 -1.80 4.35
CA LEU A 116 -13.83 -2.45 3.41
C LEU A 116 -13.02 -2.88 2.17
N ILE A 117 -13.02 -4.18 1.88
CA ILE A 117 -12.33 -4.73 0.71
C ILE A 117 -13.39 -5.17 -0.29
N VAL A 118 -13.25 -4.66 -1.51
CA VAL A 118 -14.14 -5.00 -2.61
C VAL A 118 -13.32 -5.70 -3.69
N THR A 119 -13.73 -6.92 -4.05
CA THR A 119 -13.11 -7.69 -5.13
C THR A 119 -13.99 -7.67 -6.35
N SER A 120 -13.40 -7.93 -7.52
CA SER A 120 -14.13 -8.06 -8.78
C SER A 120 -13.86 -9.46 -9.31
N LYS A 121 -14.92 -10.23 -9.56
CA LYS A 121 -14.81 -11.46 -10.34
C LYS A 121 -14.63 -11.10 -11.81
N LYS A 122 -13.85 -11.88 -12.55
CA LYS A 122 -13.66 -11.70 -13.98
C LYS A 122 -15.01 -11.81 -14.69
N GLY A 123 -15.55 -10.70 -15.17
CA GLY A 123 -16.86 -10.63 -15.85
C GLY A 123 -18.07 -10.30 -14.96
N GLU A 124 -17.93 -10.17 -13.65
CA GLU A 124 -18.99 -9.76 -12.73
C GLU A 124 -18.61 -8.47 -11.98
N THR A 125 -19.59 -7.60 -11.80
CA THR A 125 -19.45 -6.31 -11.10
C THR A 125 -19.50 -6.54 -9.59
N GLN A 126 -18.40 -6.73 -8.91
CA GLN A 126 -18.22 -6.56 -7.47
C GLN A 126 -18.85 -7.63 -6.55
N VAL A 127 -18.02 -8.20 -5.74
CA VAL A 127 -18.43 -8.93 -4.52
C VAL A 127 -17.84 -8.18 -3.33
N GLU A 128 -18.67 -7.73 -2.39
CA GLU A 128 -18.22 -7.41 -1.05
C GLU A 128 -17.71 -8.70 -0.42
N GLN A 129 -16.44 -8.67 0.01
CA GLN A 129 -15.97 -9.78 0.82
C GLN A 129 -16.39 -9.56 2.28
N ASP A 130 -17.41 -10.27 2.69
CA ASP A 130 -17.49 -10.71 4.07
C ASP A 130 -16.44 -11.80 4.26
N PHE A 131 -15.38 -11.49 5.02
CA PHE A 131 -14.42 -12.51 5.39
C PHE A 131 -15.14 -13.59 6.19
N ASN A 132 -15.23 -14.78 5.64
CA ASN A 132 -15.59 -15.95 6.40
C ASN A 132 -14.55 -16.12 7.52
N VAL A 133 -15.04 -16.37 8.69
CA VAL A 133 -14.28 -16.61 9.93
C VAL A 133 -13.29 -17.78 9.78
N ASP A 134 -13.38 -18.54 8.71
CA ASP A 134 -12.62 -19.76 8.43
C ASP A 134 -11.50 -19.61 7.41
N GLY A 135 -11.23 -18.40 6.90
CA GLY A 135 -10.06 -18.13 6.03
C GLY A 135 -10.15 -18.72 4.62
N GLU A 136 -11.29 -19.19 4.17
CA GLU A 136 -11.46 -19.67 2.80
C GLU A 136 -11.42 -18.52 1.80
N GLN A 137 -10.54 -18.64 0.81
CA GLN A 137 -10.42 -17.70 -0.29
C GLN A 137 -11.72 -17.73 -1.12
N ILE A 138 -12.40 -16.60 -1.17
CA ILE A 138 -13.49 -16.41 -2.12
C ILE A 138 -12.87 -16.29 -3.52
N GLU A 139 -13.33 -17.09 -4.47
CA GLU A 139 -12.90 -17.04 -5.87
C GLU A 139 -13.13 -15.63 -6.46
N GLY A 140 -12.07 -14.94 -6.84
CA GLY A 140 -12.11 -13.61 -7.44
C GLY A 140 -10.73 -12.96 -7.49
N GLU A 141 -10.56 -11.95 -8.32
CA GLU A 141 -9.33 -11.18 -8.36
C GLU A 141 -9.22 -10.32 -7.10
N GLN A 142 -8.24 -10.62 -6.28
CA GLN A 142 -8.03 -9.97 -4.98
C GLN A 142 -7.11 -8.76 -5.10
N VAL A 143 -7.24 -7.83 -4.17
CA VAL A 143 -6.31 -6.72 -4.04
C VAL A 143 -4.94 -7.26 -3.62
N TYR A 144 -3.90 -6.92 -4.37
CA TYR A 144 -2.51 -7.32 -4.09
C TYR A 144 -1.55 -6.16 -4.33
N SER A 145 -0.31 -6.31 -3.87
CA SER A 145 0.75 -5.31 -4.12
C SER A 145 1.10 -5.26 -5.59
N GLY A 146 0.91 -4.10 -6.22
CA GLY A 146 1.10 -3.89 -7.65
C GLY A 146 -0.18 -3.86 -8.48
N CYS A 147 -1.35 -4.08 -7.89
CA CYS A 147 -2.61 -3.95 -8.63
C CYS A 147 -3.03 -2.49 -8.79
N LEU A 148 -3.91 -2.24 -9.76
CA LEU A 148 -4.69 -1.01 -9.85
C LEU A 148 -5.91 -1.12 -8.93
N ALA A 149 -6.13 -0.11 -8.10
CA ALA A 149 -7.25 -0.08 -7.17
C ALA A 149 -7.99 1.26 -7.16
N ASN A 150 -9.27 1.21 -6.81
CA ASN A 150 -9.96 2.40 -6.30
C ASN A 150 -9.86 2.35 -4.78
N VAL A 151 -9.48 3.47 -4.17
CA VAL A 151 -9.34 3.57 -2.72
C VAL A 151 -10.16 4.71 -2.17
N SER A 152 -10.75 4.48 -1.01
CA SER A 152 -11.37 5.53 -0.20
C SER A 152 -10.50 5.77 1.02
N VAL A 153 -10.06 7.00 1.20
CA VAL A 153 -9.21 7.41 2.30
C VAL A 153 -9.84 8.57 3.06
N GLU A 154 -9.48 8.73 4.31
CA GLU A 154 -9.75 9.92 5.10
C GLU A 154 -8.44 10.64 5.35
N ILE A 155 -8.33 11.86 4.86
CA ILE A 155 -7.20 12.75 5.13
C ILE A 155 -7.53 13.58 6.35
N TRP A 156 -6.68 13.56 7.37
CA TRP A 156 -6.89 14.26 8.61
C TRP A 156 -5.65 15.02 9.06
N PHE A 157 -5.84 16.06 9.86
CA PHE A 157 -4.77 16.88 10.38
C PHE A 157 -4.86 17.00 11.91
N SER A 158 -3.73 16.76 12.56
CA SER A 158 -3.57 16.96 13.98
C SER A 158 -3.10 18.37 14.27
N GLN A 159 -3.99 19.23 14.75
CA GLN A 159 -3.65 20.61 15.13
C GLN A 159 -2.56 20.66 16.22
N LYS A 160 -2.60 19.73 17.18
CA LYS A 160 -1.63 19.67 18.29
C LYS A 160 -0.22 19.37 17.79
N TYR A 161 -0.07 18.39 16.91
CA TYR A 161 1.23 17.94 16.42
C TYR A 161 1.61 18.54 15.07
N LYS A 162 0.67 19.22 14.41
CA LYS A 162 0.80 19.75 13.05
C LYS A 162 1.20 18.68 12.04
N VAL A 163 0.61 17.50 12.16
CA VAL A 163 0.86 16.32 11.35
C VAL A 163 -0.36 15.99 10.51
N LEU A 164 -0.16 15.76 9.22
CA LEU A 164 -1.16 15.22 8.29
C LEU A 164 -1.04 13.71 8.26
N GLY A 165 -2.17 13.03 8.42
CA GLY A 165 -2.27 11.59 8.33
C GLY A 165 -3.34 11.14 7.34
N VAL A 166 -3.27 9.87 6.93
CA VAL A 166 -4.20 9.26 6.00
C VAL A 166 -4.68 7.92 6.55
N ASN A 167 -5.99 7.80 6.73
CA ASN A 167 -6.64 6.55 7.11
C ASN A 167 -7.17 5.84 5.86
N LEU A 168 -7.02 4.52 5.81
CA LEU A 168 -7.60 3.67 4.77
C LEU A 168 -9.03 3.27 5.19
N LEU A 169 -10.03 3.61 4.38
CA LEU A 169 -11.42 3.28 4.64
C LEU A 169 -11.90 2.08 3.82
N ALA A 170 -11.57 2.09 2.53
CA ALA A 170 -11.96 1.04 1.62
C ALA A 170 -10.95 0.90 0.47
N ILE A 171 -10.85 -0.30 -0.08
CA ILE A 171 -10.04 -0.61 -1.25
C ILE A 171 -10.78 -1.59 -2.15
N LYS A 172 -10.75 -1.31 -3.46
CA LYS A 172 -11.39 -2.13 -4.50
C LYS A 172 -10.39 -2.44 -5.59
N TYR A 173 -10.23 -3.72 -5.91
CA TYR A 173 -9.49 -4.15 -7.09
C TYR A 173 -10.17 -3.64 -8.37
N VAL A 174 -9.39 -3.12 -9.31
CA VAL A 174 -9.88 -2.59 -10.59
C VAL A 174 -9.20 -3.26 -11.78
N GLY A 175 -7.98 -3.70 -11.61
CA GLY A 175 -7.23 -4.35 -12.68
C GLY A 175 -5.79 -4.65 -12.30
N GLU A 176 -5.13 -5.34 -13.20
CA GLU A 176 -3.70 -5.62 -13.08
C GLU A 176 -2.91 -4.31 -13.20
N GLY A 177 -1.88 -4.18 -12.39
CA GLY A 177 -0.93 -3.08 -12.43
C GLY A 177 0.49 -3.61 -12.55
N LYS A 178 1.47 -2.76 -12.27
CA LYS A 178 2.88 -3.15 -12.28
C LYS A 178 3.26 -3.69 -10.90
N ALA A 179 3.80 -4.90 -10.87
CA ALA A 179 4.30 -5.51 -9.63
C ALA A 179 5.50 -4.71 -9.10
N PHE A 180 5.44 -4.32 -7.82
CA PHE A 180 6.54 -3.64 -7.14
C PHE A 180 7.44 -4.66 -6.45
N GLY A 181 8.73 -4.61 -6.77
CA GLY A 181 9.77 -5.34 -6.06
C GLY A 181 9.89 -6.80 -6.45
N GLY A 182 10.77 -7.05 -7.39
CA GLY A 182 11.20 -8.36 -7.82
C GLY A 182 10.37 -8.92 -8.97
N SER A 183 11.05 -9.28 -10.05
CA SER A 183 10.52 -10.22 -11.02
C SER A 183 9.84 -11.34 -10.25
N LYS A 184 8.59 -11.68 -10.59
CA LYS A 184 8.02 -12.96 -10.18
C LYS A 184 9.01 -14.02 -10.66
N VAL A 185 9.84 -14.52 -9.75
CA VAL A 185 10.48 -15.82 -9.97
C VAL A 185 9.31 -16.77 -9.91
N VAL A 186 8.76 -17.07 -11.06
CA VAL A 186 7.79 -18.15 -11.21
C VAL A 186 8.66 -19.40 -11.15
N ALA A 187 8.69 -20.04 -10.00
CA ALA A 187 9.21 -21.38 -9.91
C ALA A 187 8.36 -22.24 -10.87
N SER A 188 8.98 -22.82 -11.86
CA SER A 188 8.33 -23.80 -12.73
C SER A 188 8.26 -25.13 -11.99
N VAL A 189 7.36 -26.01 -12.38
CA VAL A 189 7.31 -27.38 -11.84
C VAL A 189 8.65 -28.08 -12.12
N ASP A 190 9.30 -27.73 -13.23
CA ASP A 190 10.61 -28.25 -13.64
C ASP A 190 11.74 -27.86 -12.65
N ASP A 191 11.59 -26.73 -11.92
CA ASP A 191 12.56 -26.33 -10.87
C ASP A 191 12.46 -27.20 -9.60
N LEU A 192 11.42 -28.04 -9.51
CA LEU A 192 11.14 -28.93 -8.39
C LEU A 192 11.23 -30.42 -8.79
N GLU A 193 11.61 -30.72 -10.02
CA GLU A 193 11.91 -32.08 -10.41
C GLU A 193 13.23 -32.51 -9.75
N ASP A 194 13.12 -33.47 -8.84
CA ASP A 194 14.28 -34.12 -8.23
C ASP A 194 15.04 -34.85 -9.36
N ASP A 195 16.30 -34.49 -9.58
CA ASP A 195 17.21 -35.24 -10.41
C ASP A 195 17.39 -36.66 -9.83
N GLU A 196 16.49 -37.59 -10.20
CA GLU A 196 16.62 -39.02 -9.87
C GLU A 196 17.75 -39.74 -10.64
N GLU A 197 18.68 -39.03 -11.23
CA GLU A 197 19.84 -39.62 -11.89
C GLU A 197 21.16 -39.23 -11.23
N ASP A 198 21.45 -39.76 -10.04
CA ASP A 198 22.86 -40.09 -9.66
C ASP A 198 22.91 -41.09 -8.48
N ALA A 199 22.23 -42.22 -8.64
CA ALA A 199 22.54 -43.40 -7.85
C ALA A 199 23.78 -44.11 -8.47
N ALA A 200 24.94 -43.56 -8.18
CA ALA A 200 26.21 -44.24 -8.52
C ALA A 200 26.25 -45.66 -7.90
N PRO A 201 26.63 -46.70 -8.67
CA PRO A 201 26.58 -48.06 -8.19
C PRO A 201 27.56 -48.26 -7.04
N ARG A 202 27.05 -48.73 -5.90
CA ARG A 202 27.82 -49.13 -4.72
C ARG A 202 28.86 -50.17 -5.11
N ARG A 203 30.16 -49.81 -5.10
CA ARG A 203 31.30 -50.75 -5.22
C ARG A 203 31.27 -51.68 -4.01
N GLU A 204 30.99 -52.97 -4.28
CA GLU A 204 31.22 -54.05 -3.33
C GLU A 204 32.70 -54.13 -2.93
N ARG A 205 32.98 -53.88 -1.68
CA ARG A 205 34.28 -54.16 -1.07
C ARG A 205 34.40 -55.67 -0.89
N ARG A 206 35.13 -56.33 -1.79
CA ARG A 206 35.66 -57.69 -1.55
C ARG A 206 36.58 -57.67 -0.34
N ARG A 207 36.19 -58.42 0.68
CA ARG A 207 37.08 -58.81 1.79
C ARG A 207 38.06 -59.84 1.28
N ARG A 208 39.33 -59.62 1.53
CA ARG A 208 40.37 -60.62 1.68
C ARG A 208 40.86 -60.61 3.11
#